data_54af5ea05f457cc7698538ce1262cf78
#
_entry.id   54af5ea05f457cc7698538ce1262cf78
#
_cell.length_a   1.000
_cell.length_b   1.000
_cell.length_c   1.000
_cell.angle_alpha   90.00
_cell.angle_beta   90.00
_cell.angle_gamma   90.00
#
_symmetry.space_group_name_H-M   'P 1'
#
loop_
_entity.id
_entity.type
_entity.pdbx_description
1 polymer ?
#
loop_
_entity_poly.entity_id
_entity_poly.type
_entity_poly.pdbx_seq_one_letter_code
_entity_poly.pdbx_strand_id
1 'polypeptide(L)'
;MFGGMYVSGALTGMLRDYLDARGIAAPECRARLAAWPEDARIPLADWIVLLHEIEKVDPRPALGLHIGEFFQPRHAGIMGYIGLSCDTLGEAFMRFERFHRLVYDGNPAVMSIHGDVVSLSWGIEHGLPGQLADETAIAAFFTIVRRLVNQKLTPTSINFVNPAPADTAVYEAFFGCPVTFGGTLTCVTFPTPYLMLPIAHSDPGLRTLLEQQAEALLRALPSNQGFQTELKAALARSLHEGTPTLEHVAQRLAMSPRTLQRRLADLDLSFQPLLDRTRAELARGYLLEGNLSLSDIALLLGYSEQSAFNRAFKRWTGQTPRSLRKNG
;
A
#
# COMPACT_ATOMS: atom_id res chain seq x y z
N MET A 1 -1.54 -1.45 -12.99
CA MET A 1 -0.18 -1.99 -13.09
C MET A 1 0.57 -1.59 -11.82
N PHE A 2 1.36 -2.50 -11.24
CA PHE A 2 1.90 -2.41 -9.87
C PHE A 2 3.34 -1.87 -9.83
N GLY A 3 3.68 -0.92 -10.69
CA GLY A 3 5.04 -0.36 -10.77
C GLY A 3 5.49 0.23 -9.43
N GLY A 4 6.64 -0.26 -8.94
CA GLY A 4 7.23 0.22 -7.69
C GLY A 4 6.64 -0.33 -6.40
N MET A 5 5.71 -1.30 -6.45
CA MET A 5 5.24 -2.05 -5.28
C MET A 5 5.99 -3.37 -5.11
N TYR A 6 6.33 -3.69 -3.87
CA TYR A 6 7.12 -4.88 -3.55
C TYR A 6 6.61 -5.56 -2.29
N VAL A 7 6.89 -6.87 -2.18
CA VAL A 7 6.76 -7.62 -0.94
C VAL A 7 8.11 -8.21 -0.54
N SER A 8 8.28 -8.50 0.76
CA SER A 8 9.47 -9.17 1.27
C SER A 8 9.58 -10.60 0.76
N GLY A 9 10.79 -11.03 0.38
CA GLY A 9 11.09 -12.42 0.05
C GLY A 9 10.78 -13.41 1.17
N ALA A 10 10.83 -12.97 2.43
CA ALA A 10 10.47 -13.78 3.58
C ALA A 10 9.03 -14.34 3.50
N LEU A 11 8.10 -13.63 2.82
CA LEU A 11 6.73 -14.10 2.62
C LEU A 11 6.65 -15.41 1.80
N THR A 12 7.66 -15.73 0.97
CA THR A 12 7.69 -17.02 0.24
C THR A 12 7.71 -18.22 1.18
N GLY A 13 8.23 -18.03 2.41
CA GLY A 13 8.19 -19.04 3.47
C GLY A 13 6.77 -19.47 3.83
N MET A 14 5.83 -18.53 3.90
CA MET A 14 4.42 -18.82 4.15
C MET A 14 3.83 -19.70 3.03
N LEU A 15 4.15 -19.42 1.78
CA LEU A 15 3.68 -20.22 0.64
C LEU A 15 4.28 -21.62 0.65
N ARG A 16 5.55 -21.76 1.02
CA ARG A 16 6.21 -23.07 1.20
C ARG A 16 5.57 -23.87 2.31
N ASP A 17 5.35 -23.25 3.49
CA ASP A 17 4.70 -23.90 4.63
C ASP A 17 3.28 -24.38 4.26
N TYR A 18 2.54 -23.58 3.49
CA TYR A 18 1.22 -23.97 2.99
C TYR A 18 1.29 -25.22 2.10
N LEU A 19 2.17 -25.21 1.09
CA LEU A 19 2.33 -26.34 0.16
C LEU A 19 2.79 -27.62 0.88
N ASP A 20 3.66 -27.49 1.88
CA ASP A 20 4.18 -28.60 2.68
C ASP A 20 3.08 -29.23 3.55
N ALA A 21 2.36 -28.41 4.28
CA ALA A 21 1.26 -28.86 5.15
C ALA A 21 0.10 -29.50 4.36
N ARG A 22 -0.07 -29.09 3.11
CA ARG A 22 -1.10 -29.67 2.21
C ARG A 22 -0.60 -30.87 1.41
N GLY A 23 0.68 -31.22 1.50
CA GLY A 23 1.29 -32.30 0.72
C GLY A 23 1.30 -32.04 -0.80
N ILE A 24 1.27 -30.76 -1.23
CA ILE A 24 1.22 -30.38 -2.63
C ILE A 24 2.64 -30.36 -3.20
N ALA A 25 2.92 -31.23 -4.16
CA ALA A 25 4.26 -31.33 -4.75
C ALA A 25 4.67 -30.03 -5.50
N ALA A 26 3.87 -29.58 -6.45
CA ALA A 26 4.01 -28.34 -7.24
C ALA A 26 5.48 -27.96 -7.60
N PRO A 27 6.25 -28.80 -8.31
CA PRO A 27 7.69 -28.63 -8.48
C PRO A 27 8.06 -27.31 -9.17
N GLU A 28 7.29 -26.86 -10.14
CA GLU A 28 7.54 -25.59 -10.84
C GLU A 28 7.31 -24.39 -9.94
N CYS A 29 6.21 -24.37 -9.16
CA CYS A 29 5.94 -23.32 -8.20
C CYS A 29 7.03 -23.28 -7.11
N ARG A 30 7.46 -24.42 -6.58
CA ARG A 30 8.54 -24.53 -5.59
C ARG A 30 9.88 -24.03 -6.14
N ALA A 31 10.20 -24.32 -7.38
CA ALA A 31 11.41 -23.81 -8.02
C ALA A 31 11.40 -22.28 -8.14
N ARG A 32 10.24 -21.69 -8.48
CA ARG A 32 10.08 -20.23 -8.52
C ARG A 32 10.16 -19.61 -7.13
N LEU A 33 9.53 -20.21 -6.12
CA LEU A 33 9.64 -19.75 -4.73
C LEU A 33 11.10 -19.80 -4.23
N ALA A 34 11.86 -20.82 -4.62
CA ALA A 34 13.26 -20.97 -4.24
C ALA A 34 14.19 -19.94 -4.93
N ALA A 35 13.77 -19.37 -6.06
CA ALA A 35 14.51 -18.31 -6.73
C ALA A 35 14.52 -16.98 -5.97
N TRP A 36 13.64 -16.80 -4.97
CA TRP A 36 13.55 -15.60 -4.18
C TRP A 36 14.15 -15.84 -2.78
N PRO A 37 15.34 -15.28 -2.46
CA PRO A 37 15.89 -15.30 -1.12
C PRO A 37 15.02 -14.47 -0.14
N GLU A 38 15.15 -14.74 1.15
CA GLU A 38 14.31 -14.11 2.17
C GLU A 38 14.51 -12.59 2.28
N ASP A 39 15.70 -12.10 1.96
CA ASP A 39 16.05 -10.68 1.93
C ASP A 39 15.71 -9.98 0.61
N ALA A 40 15.20 -10.73 -0.38
CA ALA A 40 14.79 -10.16 -1.65
C ALA A 40 13.57 -9.24 -1.51
N ARG A 41 13.46 -8.32 -2.47
CA ARG A 41 12.25 -7.54 -2.72
C ARG A 41 11.57 -8.10 -3.98
N ILE A 42 10.46 -8.77 -3.79
CA ILE A 42 9.68 -9.37 -4.88
C ILE A 42 8.73 -8.31 -5.44
N PRO A 43 8.77 -7.98 -6.74
CA PRO A 43 7.75 -7.13 -7.35
C PRO A 43 6.34 -7.69 -7.06
N LEU A 44 5.39 -6.83 -6.72
CA LEU A 44 4.03 -7.27 -6.39
C LEU A 44 3.38 -8.08 -7.53
N ALA A 45 3.70 -7.74 -8.78
CA ALA A 45 3.23 -8.50 -9.94
C ALA A 45 3.72 -9.96 -9.90
N ASP A 46 4.99 -10.20 -9.57
CA ASP A 46 5.55 -11.55 -9.45
C ASP A 46 4.98 -12.30 -8.25
N TRP A 47 4.75 -11.59 -7.13
CA TRP A 47 4.05 -12.16 -5.97
C TRP A 47 2.64 -12.64 -6.32
N ILE A 48 1.87 -11.83 -7.06
CA ILE A 48 0.54 -12.20 -7.53
C ILE A 48 0.60 -13.42 -8.45
N VAL A 49 1.61 -13.49 -9.34
CA VAL A 49 1.83 -14.68 -10.18
C VAL A 49 2.07 -15.93 -9.34
N LEU A 50 2.90 -15.84 -8.27
CA LEU A 50 3.15 -16.97 -7.37
C LEU A 50 1.87 -17.45 -6.68
N LEU A 51 1.02 -16.53 -6.22
CA LEU A 51 -0.27 -16.87 -5.62
C LEU A 51 -1.20 -17.58 -6.61
N HIS A 52 -1.29 -17.09 -7.85
CA HIS A 52 -2.12 -17.73 -8.87
C HIS A 52 -1.54 -19.08 -9.35
N GLU A 53 -0.24 -19.32 -9.23
CA GLU A 53 0.31 -20.65 -9.46
C GLU A 53 -0.10 -21.66 -8.39
N ILE A 54 -0.22 -21.22 -7.14
CA ILE A 54 -0.77 -22.06 -6.07
C ILE A 54 -2.25 -22.32 -6.32
N GLU A 55 -3.01 -21.31 -6.74
CA GLU A 55 -4.43 -21.47 -7.09
C GLU A 55 -4.66 -22.50 -8.19
N LYS A 56 -3.76 -22.60 -9.18
CA LYS A 56 -3.86 -23.63 -10.24
C LYS A 56 -3.70 -25.05 -9.73
N VAL A 57 -2.90 -25.26 -8.69
CA VAL A 57 -2.62 -26.59 -8.13
C VAL A 57 -3.50 -26.95 -6.94
N ASP A 58 -4.12 -25.96 -6.31
CA ASP A 58 -5.08 -26.13 -5.20
C ASP A 58 -6.24 -25.11 -5.35
N PRO A 59 -7.11 -25.29 -6.34
CA PRO A 59 -8.24 -24.41 -6.58
C PRO A 59 -9.32 -24.60 -5.53
N ARG A 60 -9.42 -23.65 -4.61
CA ARG A 60 -10.45 -23.64 -3.56
C ARG A 60 -11.03 -22.26 -3.34
N PRO A 61 -12.28 -22.13 -2.87
CA PRO A 61 -12.84 -20.85 -2.49
C PRO A 61 -12.01 -20.17 -1.40
N ALA A 62 -11.85 -18.87 -1.48
CA ALA A 62 -11.12 -18.05 -0.50
C ALA A 62 -9.71 -18.60 -0.19
N LEU A 63 -8.98 -19.05 -1.23
CA LEU A 63 -7.64 -19.65 -1.10
C LEU A 63 -6.70 -18.76 -0.28
N GLY A 64 -6.78 -17.44 -0.44
CA GLY A 64 -5.93 -16.50 0.28
C GLY A 64 -6.09 -16.60 1.80
N LEU A 65 -7.29 -16.87 2.30
CA LEU A 65 -7.51 -17.09 3.73
C LEU A 65 -6.75 -18.32 4.23
N HIS A 66 -6.82 -19.42 3.48
CA HIS A 66 -6.13 -20.67 3.82
C HIS A 66 -4.61 -20.54 3.78
N ILE A 67 -4.06 -19.76 2.83
CA ILE A 67 -2.63 -19.47 2.78
C ILE A 67 -2.22 -18.62 3.98
N GLY A 68 -2.98 -17.57 4.31
CA GLY A 68 -2.67 -16.64 5.40
C GLY A 68 -2.66 -17.27 6.79
N GLU A 69 -3.37 -18.42 7.00
CA GLU A 69 -3.32 -19.18 8.25
C GLU A 69 -1.93 -19.74 8.58
N PHE A 70 -1.09 -19.92 7.56
CA PHE A 70 0.29 -20.41 7.74
C PHE A 70 1.28 -19.30 8.09
N PHE A 71 0.82 -18.05 8.18
CA PHE A 71 1.69 -16.95 8.51
C PHE A 71 2.32 -17.11 9.91
N GLN A 72 3.62 -16.89 9.98
CA GLN A 72 4.43 -16.92 11.19
C GLN A 72 5.31 -15.66 11.27
N PRO A 73 5.79 -15.26 12.47
CA PRO A 73 6.64 -14.08 12.62
C PRO A 73 7.84 -14.06 11.67
N ARG A 74 8.49 -15.20 11.41
CA ARG A 74 9.61 -15.31 10.47
C ARG A 74 9.27 -14.86 9.07
N HIS A 75 8.01 -15.01 8.63
CA HIS A 75 7.58 -14.62 7.29
C HIS A 75 7.45 -13.10 7.11
N ALA A 76 7.45 -12.33 8.20
CA ALA A 76 7.56 -10.87 8.17
C ALA A 76 8.98 -10.36 8.43
N GLY A 77 9.98 -11.26 8.45
CA GLY A 77 11.35 -10.88 8.78
C GLY A 77 11.44 -10.13 10.12
N ILE A 78 12.24 -9.08 10.14
CA ILE A 78 12.47 -8.30 11.38
C ILE A 78 11.18 -7.74 11.99
N MET A 79 10.19 -7.37 11.17
CA MET A 79 8.93 -6.79 11.65
C MET A 79 8.13 -7.78 12.49
N GLY A 80 8.13 -9.07 12.13
CA GLY A 80 7.45 -10.11 12.90
C GLY A 80 8.03 -10.27 14.30
N TYR A 81 9.34 -10.17 14.44
CA TYR A 81 10.04 -10.22 15.73
C TYR A 81 9.87 -8.94 16.55
N ILE A 82 9.79 -7.77 15.91
CA ILE A 82 9.41 -6.52 16.59
C ILE A 82 8.01 -6.68 17.22
N GLY A 83 7.05 -7.22 16.48
CA GLY A 83 5.70 -7.46 17.01
C GLY A 83 5.71 -8.36 18.26
N LEU A 84 6.49 -9.44 18.25
CA LEU A 84 6.64 -10.35 19.40
C LEU A 84 7.30 -9.69 20.62
N SER A 85 8.14 -8.68 20.43
CA SER A 85 8.89 -8.01 21.51
C SER A 85 8.15 -6.82 22.13
N CYS A 86 6.96 -6.47 21.65
CA CYS A 86 6.11 -5.41 22.19
C CYS A 86 5.42 -5.84 23.48
N ASP A 87 5.07 -4.88 24.33
CA ASP A 87 4.37 -5.15 25.59
C ASP A 87 2.86 -5.32 25.37
N THR A 88 2.28 -4.58 24.44
CA THR A 88 0.85 -4.59 24.14
C THR A 88 0.57 -4.68 22.62
N LEU A 89 -0.64 -5.09 22.29
CA LEU A 89 -1.10 -5.12 20.90
C LEU A 89 -1.12 -3.72 20.27
N GLY A 90 -1.44 -2.69 21.03
CA GLY A 90 -1.42 -1.30 20.57
C GLY A 90 0.00 -0.86 20.16
N GLU A 91 1.00 -1.25 20.96
CA GLU A 91 2.39 -1.01 20.59
C GLU A 91 2.79 -1.75 19.30
N ALA A 92 2.35 -3.00 19.16
CA ALA A 92 2.60 -3.77 17.94
C ALA A 92 1.93 -3.13 16.70
N PHE A 93 0.71 -2.59 16.82
CA PHE A 93 0.01 -1.90 15.73
C PHE A 93 0.73 -0.60 15.31
N MET A 94 1.21 0.21 16.27
CA MET A 94 1.98 1.41 15.94
C MET A 94 3.27 1.08 15.18
N ARG A 95 3.94 -0.01 15.55
CA ARG A 95 5.16 -0.46 14.87
C ARG A 95 4.85 -1.10 13.52
N PHE A 96 3.73 -1.79 13.42
CA PHE A 96 3.24 -2.28 12.14
C PHE A 96 3.02 -1.12 11.17
N GLU A 97 2.28 -0.09 11.54
CA GLU A 97 2.07 1.10 10.71
C GLU A 97 3.40 1.73 10.27
N ARG A 98 4.37 1.83 11.18
CA ARG A 98 5.69 2.42 10.90
C ARG A 98 6.55 1.58 9.97
N PHE A 99 6.60 0.27 10.20
CA PHE A 99 7.57 -0.63 9.55
C PHE A 99 6.98 -1.57 8.51
N HIS A 100 5.66 -1.54 8.26
CA HIS A 100 5.02 -2.47 7.32
C HIS A 100 5.62 -2.43 5.91
N ARG A 101 6.23 -1.32 5.49
CA ARG A 101 6.94 -1.20 4.22
C ARG A 101 8.11 -2.18 4.07
N LEU A 102 8.65 -2.70 5.16
CA LEU A 102 9.66 -3.77 5.12
C LEU A 102 9.07 -5.11 4.69
N VAL A 103 7.76 -5.30 4.80
CA VAL A 103 7.04 -6.51 4.36
C VAL A 103 6.25 -6.26 3.09
N TYR A 104 5.56 -5.12 3.01
CA TYR A 104 4.77 -4.71 1.85
C TYR A 104 5.00 -3.23 1.58
N ASP A 105 5.75 -2.92 0.53
CA ASP A 105 6.04 -1.57 0.07
C ASP A 105 5.09 -1.19 -1.08
N GLY A 106 3.84 -0.96 -0.73
CA GLY A 106 2.75 -0.62 -1.63
C GLY A 106 1.81 0.40 -0.99
N ASN A 107 0.50 0.09 -0.97
CA ASN A 107 -0.46 0.97 -0.31
C ASN A 107 -0.16 1.07 1.19
N PRO A 108 -0.08 2.27 1.77
CA PRO A 108 0.28 2.45 3.17
C PRO A 108 -0.77 1.86 4.11
N ALA A 109 -0.32 1.26 5.21
CA ALA A 109 -1.18 0.94 6.33
C ALA A 109 -1.41 2.21 7.15
N VAL A 110 -2.66 2.48 7.49
CA VAL A 110 -3.03 3.63 8.32
C VAL A 110 -3.86 3.15 9.50
N MET A 111 -3.39 3.47 10.72
CA MET A 111 -4.14 3.22 11.94
C MET A 111 -4.97 4.45 12.31
N SER A 112 -6.23 4.24 12.67
CA SER A 112 -7.10 5.30 13.19
C SER A 112 -7.95 4.79 14.35
N ILE A 113 -8.26 5.69 15.29
CA ILE A 113 -9.10 5.39 16.45
C ILE A 113 -10.29 6.32 16.42
N HIS A 114 -11.50 5.74 16.43
CA HIS A 114 -12.76 6.48 16.44
C HIS A 114 -13.68 5.89 17.49
N GLY A 115 -13.87 6.61 18.60
CA GLY A 115 -14.66 6.12 19.74
C GLY A 115 -14.13 4.81 20.29
N ASP A 116 -14.96 3.77 20.29
CA ASP A 116 -14.65 2.47 20.87
C ASP A 116 -13.98 1.48 19.89
N VAL A 117 -13.59 1.96 18.71
CA VAL A 117 -12.98 1.11 17.68
C VAL A 117 -11.63 1.66 17.20
N VAL A 118 -10.70 0.76 16.96
CA VAL A 118 -9.46 1.00 16.23
C VAL A 118 -9.52 0.28 14.89
N SER A 119 -9.10 0.95 13.83
CA SER A 119 -9.04 0.38 12.49
C SER A 119 -7.64 0.49 11.89
N LEU A 120 -7.27 -0.56 11.16
CA LEU A 120 -6.13 -0.55 10.24
C LEU A 120 -6.68 -0.65 8.82
N SER A 121 -6.26 0.25 7.97
CA SER A 121 -6.77 0.36 6.61
C SER A 121 -5.66 0.53 5.58
N TRP A 122 -5.96 0.05 4.37
CA TRP A 122 -5.10 0.16 3.19
C TRP A 122 -5.93 0.72 2.05
N GLY A 123 -5.49 1.83 1.49
CA GLY A 123 -6.12 2.47 0.33
C GLY A 123 -5.76 1.79 -0.99
N ILE A 124 -6.02 2.51 -2.07
CA ILE A 124 -5.78 2.05 -3.44
C ILE A 124 -4.92 3.02 -4.25
N GLU A 125 -4.17 3.88 -3.57
CA GLU A 125 -3.39 4.96 -4.19
C GLU A 125 -2.37 4.43 -5.20
N HIS A 126 -1.85 3.23 -4.95
CA HIS A 126 -0.89 2.54 -5.81
C HIS A 126 -1.51 1.40 -6.63
N GLY A 127 -2.84 1.23 -6.57
CA GLY A 127 -3.59 0.20 -7.29
C GLY A 127 -4.19 -0.87 -6.40
N LEU A 128 -5.02 -1.71 -7.01
CA LEU A 128 -5.70 -2.84 -6.33
C LEU A 128 -4.82 -4.09 -6.41
N PRO A 129 -4.44 -4.71 -5.28
CA PRO A 129 -3.62 -5.93 -5.30
C PRO A 129 -4.34 -7.16 -5.86
N GLY A 130 -5.65 -7.08 -6.03
CA GLY A 130 -6.51 -8.20 -6.42
C GLY A 130 -6.96 -9.05 -5.22
N GLN A 131 -8.07 -9.79 -5.42
CA GLN A 131 -8.75 -10.49 -4.34
C GLN A 131 -7.84 -11.49 -3.61
N LEU A 132 -7.18 -12.39 -4.33
CA LEU A 132 -6.33 -13.43 -3.74
C LEU A 132 -5.17 -12.86 -2.91
N ALA A 133 -4.52 -11.79 -3.38
CA ALA A 133 -3.44 -11.15 -2.65
C ALA A 133 -3.94 -10.40 -1.41
N ASP A 134 -5.09 -9.74 -1.50
CA ASP A 134 -5.71 -9.00 -0.40
C ASP A 134 -6.20 -9.97 0.70
N GLU A 135 -6.88 -11.05 0.32
CA GLU A 135 -7.26 -12.14 1.23
C GLU A 135 -6.06 -12.70 2.00
N THR A 136 -4.98 -13.02 1.24
CA THR A 136 -3.76 -13.58 1.83
C THR A 136 -3.15 -12.62 2.84
N ALA A 137 -3.08 -11.32 2.51
CA ALA A 137 -2.51 -10.30 3.37
C ALA A 137 -3.34 -10.09 4.65
N ILE A 138 -4.66 -9.98 4.53
CA ILE A 138 -5.55 -9.77 5.68
C ILE A 138 -5.63 -11.01 6.57
N ALA A 139 -5.67 -12.20 5.99
CA ALA A 139 -5.62 -13.44 6.77
C ALA A 139 -4.29 -13.61 7.50
N ALA A 140 -3.15 -13.30 6.84
CA ALA A 140 -1.84 -13.31 7.48
C ALA A 140 -1.75 -12.30 8.62
N PHE A 141 -2.23 -11.06 8.41
CA PHE A 141 -2.31 -10.04 9.46
C PHE A 141 -3.17 -10.52 10.65
N PHE A 142 -4.33 -11.08 10.39
CA PHE A 142 -5.21 -11.58 11.44
C PHE A 142 -4.59 -12.77 12.19
N THR A 143 -3.93 -13.67 11.49
CA THR A 143 -3.23 -14.82 12.06
C THR A 143 -2.12 -14.37 13.02
N ILE A 144 -1.29 -13.38 12.62
CA ILE A 144 -0.23 -12.89 13.51
C ILE A 144 -0.80 -12.17 14.73
N VAL A 145 -1.85 -11.36 14.58
CA VAL A 145 -2.49 -10.67 15.71
C VAL A 145 -2.98 -11.68 16.76
N ARG A 146 -3.65 -12.76 16.34
CA ARG A 146 -4.08 -13.85 17.25
C ARG A 146 -2.89 -14.51 17.96
N ARG A 147 -1.79 -14.74 17.24
CA ARG A 147 -0.58 -15.36 17.81
C ARG A 147 0.12 -14.46 18.81
N LEU A 148 0.19 -13.15 18.56
CA LEU A 148 0.83 -12.18 19.46
C LEU A 148 0.20 -12.19 20.84
N VAL A 149 -1.12 -12.20 20.93
CA VAL A 149 -1.84 -12.16 22.22
C VAL A 149 -2.19 -13.54 22.76
N ASN A 150 -1.90 -14.60 22.00
CA ASN A 150 -2.23 -16.00 22.36
C ASN A 150 -3.70 -16.18 22.82
N GLN A 151 -4.62 -15.47 22.17
CA GLN A 151 -6.05 -15.47 22.48
C GLN A 151 -6.88 -15.49 21.20
N LYS A 152 -8.12 -16.00 21.32
CA LYS A 152 -9.10 -15.91 20.23
C LYS A 152 -9.62 -14.48 20.17
N LEU A 153 -9.07 -13.69 19.25
CA LEU A 153 -9.57 -12.35 18.93
C LEU A 153 -10.62 -12.43 17.82
N THR A 154 -11.61 -11.56 17.93
CA THR A 154 -12.63 -11.38 16.90
C THR A 154 -12.65 -9.90 16.50
N PRO A 155 -12.40 -9.54 15.23
CA PRO A 155 -12.59 -8.19 14.75
C PRO A 155 -14.03 -7.74 14.91
N THR A 156 -14.27 -6.44 14.98
CA THR A 156 -15.64 -5.89 14.93
C THR A 156 -16.23 -6.06 13.53
N SER A 157 -15.41 -5.82 12.51
CA SER A 157 -15.77 -5.99 11.10
C SER A 157 -14.53 -6.00 10.22
N ILE A 158 -14.67 -6.55 9.02
CA ILE A 158 -13.68 -6.46 7.95
C ILE A 158 -14.37 -5.97 6.69
N ASN A 159 -13.71 -5.06 5.98
CA ASN A 159 -14.12 -4.63 4.66
C ASN A 159 -13.01 -4.88 3.66
N PHE A 160 -13.33 -5.54 2.56
CA PHE A 160 -12.43 -5.68 1.41
C PHE A 160 -12.81 -4.67 0.32
N VAL A 161 -11.79 -4.06 -0.29
CA VAL A 161 -12.01 -3.16 -1.43
C VAL A 161 -12.43 -3.91 -2.69
N ASN A 162 -12.04 -5.17 -2.81
CA ASN A 162 -12.37 -6.02 -3.95
C ASN A 162 -13.88 -6.35 -3.99
N PRO A 163 -14.46 -6.64 -5.19
CA PRO A 163 -15.85 -7.08 -5.32
C PRO A 163 -16.14 -8.35 -4.51
N ALA A 164 -17.40 -8.52 -4.10
CA ALA A 164 -17.81 -9.69 -3.35
C ALA A 164 -17.60 -10.98 -4.18
N PRO A 165 -16.98 -12.02 -3.61
CA PRO A 165 -16.91 -13.34 -4.21
C PRO A 165 -18.28 -14.03 -4.20
N ALA A 166 -18.39 -15.17 -4.89
CA ALA A 166 -19.63 -15.92 -4.97
C ALA A 166 -20.11 -16.46 -3.59
N ASP A 167 -19.18 -16.81 -2.71
CA ASP A 167 -19.47 -17.27 -1.34
C ASP A 167 -18.75 -16.38 -0.32
N THR A 168 -19.50 -15.51 0.35
CA THR A 168 -19.00 -14.62 1.41
C THR A 168 -19.04 -15.26 2.79
N ALA A 169 -19.82 -16.34 3.00
CA ALA A 169 -19.98 -16.98 4.30
C ALA A 169 -18.66 -17.60 4.81
N VAL A 170 -17.79 -18.03 3.90
CA VAL A 170 -16.45 -18.55 4.25
C VAL A 170 -15.60 -17.50 4.97
N TYR A 171 -15.71 -16.24 4.58
CA TYR A 171 -14.96 -15.13 5.21
C TYR A 171 -15.48 -14.83 6.60
N GLU A 172 -16.79 -14.76 6.78
CA GLU A 172 -17.40 -14.54 8.10
C GLU A 172 -17.08 -15.70 9.06
N ALA A 173 -17.10 -16.94 8.57
CA ALA A 173 -16.69 -18.11 9.35
C ALA A 173 -15.20 -18.05 9.76
N PHE A 174 -14.32 -17.60 8.86
CA PHE A 174 -12.88 -17.50 9.12
C PHE A 174 -12.56 -16.42 10.16
N PHE A 175 -13.07 -15.21 9.96
CA PHE A 175 -12.78 -14.07 10.84
C PHE A 175 -13.63 -14.03 12.10
N GLY A 176 -14.82 -14.61 12.06
CA GLY A 176 -15.80 -14.62 13.16
C GLY A 176 -16.54 -13.29 13.32
N CYS A 177 -16.58 -12.46 12.29
CA CYS A 177 -17.23 -11.14 12.30
C CYS A 177 -17.89 -10.85 10.94
N PRO A 178 -18.74 -9.82 10.84
CA PRO A 178 -19.26 -9.36 9.56
C PRO A 178 -18.17 -8.95 8.59
N VAL A 179 -18.29 -9.42 7.32
CA VAL A 179 -17.36 -9.10 6.24
C VAL A 179 -18.10 -8.46 5.08
N THR A 180 -17.63 -7.31 4.63
CA THR A 180 -18.19 -6.55 3.50
C THR A 180 -17.18 -6.43 2.38
N PHE A 181 -17.66 -6.14 1.16
CA PHE A 181 -16.86 -6.07 -0.06
C PHE A 181 -17.26 -4.85 -0.89
N GLY A 182 -16.38 -4.46 -1.81
CA GLY A 182 -16.64 -3.36 -2.72
C GLY A 182 -16.53 -1.97 -2.07
N GLY A 183 -15.85 -1.87 -0.94
CA GLY A 183 -15.59 -0.61 -0.26
C GLY A 183 -14.54 0.26 -0.98
N THR A 184 -14.25 1.42 -0.44
CA THR A 184 -13.23 2.34 -0.98
C THR A 184 -11.81 1.96 -0.55
N LEU A 185 -11.66 1.11 0.47
CA LEU A 185 -10.39 0.64 1.02
C LEU A 185 -10.60 -0.72 1.70
N THR A 186 -9.52 -1.49 1.86
CA THR A 186 -9.52 -2.67 2.74
C THR A 186 -9.27 -2.21 4.18
N CYS A 187 -10.08 -2.71 5.13
CA CYS A 187 -10.05 -2.27 6.52
C CYS A 187 -10.36 -3.42 7.47
N VAL A 188 -9.60 -3.50 8.56
CA VAL A 188 -9.85 -4.40 9.70
C VAL A 188 -10.10 -3.55 10.93
N THR A 189 -11.23 -3.77 11.60
CA THR A 189 -11.66 -2.99 12.76
C THR A 189 -11.71 -3.86 14.01
N PHE A 190 -11.15 -3.35 15.12
CA PHE A 190 -11.13 -4.03 16.41
C PHE A 190 -11.72 -3.13 17.50
N PRO A 191 -12.22 -3.70 18.61
CA PRO A 191 -12.53 -2.93 19.81
C PRO A 191 -11.27 -2.24 20.36
N THR A 192 -11.37 -0.94 20.70
CA THR A 192 -10.24 -0.17 21.27
C THR A 192 -9.59 -0.84 22.49
N PRO A 193 -10.33 -1.51 23.42
CA PRO A 193 -9.70 -2.22 24.54
C PRO A 193 -8.68 -3.29 24.12
N TYR A 194 -8.74 -3.82 22.89
CA TYR A 194 -7.75 -4.79 22.41
C TYR A 194 -6.34 -4.20 22.30
N LEU A 195 -6.20 -2.88 22.18
CA LEU A 195 -4.89 -2.22 22.19
C LEU A 195 -4.11 -2.46 23.49
N MET A 196 -4.80 -2.71 24.60
CA MET A 196 -4.21 -2.97 25.91
C MET A 196 -3.92 -4.44 26.18
N LEU A 197 -4.27 -5.35 25.26
CA LEU A 197 -3.98 -6.77 25.43
C LEU A 197 -2.47 -7.01 25.50
N PRO A 198 -1.99 -7.73 26.53
CA PRO A 198 -0.57 -8.00 26.68
C PRO A 198 -0.09 -9.00 25.63
N ILE A 199 1.15 -8.83 25.19
CA ILE A 199 1.87 -9.79 24.35
C ILE A 199 2.75 -10.62 25.29
N ALA A 200 2.60 -11.95 25.21
CA ALA A 200 3.44 -12.86 25.97
C ALA A 200 4.89 -12.79 25.44
N HIS A 201 5.87 -12.78 26.32
CA HIS A 201 7.29 -12.74 25.96
C HIS A 201 7.81 -11.40 25.42
N SER A 202 7.24 -10.27 25.87
CA SER A 202 7.80 -8.96 25.57
C SER A 202 9.25 -8.84 26.06
N ASP A 203 10.11 -8.24 25.24
CA ASP A 203 11.51 -7.95 25.58
C ASP A 203 11.87 -6.54 25.09
N PRO A 204 11.84 -5.52 25.97
CA PRO A 204 12.13 -4.14 25.60
C PRO A 204 13.56 -3.93 25.10
N GLY A 205 14.53 -4.71 25.59
CA GLY A 205 15.92 -4.64 25.14
C GLY A 205 16.08 -5.15 23.71
N LEU A 206 15.53 -6.33 23.44
CA LEU A 206 15.48 -6.90 22.09
C LEU A 206 14.71 -6.00 21.14
N ARG A 207 13.57 -5.46 21.56
CA ARG A 207 12.76 -4.51 20.77
C ARG A 207 13.58 -3.32 20.31
N THR A 208 14.33 -2.69 21.22
CA THR A 208 15.17 -1.53 20.88
C THR A 208 16.20 -1.86 19.80
N LEU A 209 16.86 -3.00 19.89
CA LEU A 209 17.83 -3.46 18.89
C LEU A 209 17.18 -3.73 17.54
N LEU A 210 16.03 -4.40 17.53
CA LEU A 210 15.30 -4.72 16.32
C LEU A 210 14.76 -3.44 15.64
N GLU A 211 14.26 -2.47 16.41
CA GLU A 211 13.79 -1.19 15.86
C GLU A 211 14.94 -0.39 15.23
N GLN A 212 16.13 -0.35 15.86
CA GLN A 212 17.30 0.31 15.26
C GLN A 212 17.68 -0.33 13.92
N GLN A 213 17.65 -1.64 13.85
CA GLN A 213 17.92 -2.36 12.60
C GLN A 213 16.81 -2.11 11.55
N ALA A 214 15.54 -2.14 11.96
CA ALA A 214 14.40 -1.88 11.08
C ALA A 214 14.45 -0.44 10.51
N GLU A 215 14.85 0.56 11.32
CA GLU A 215 15.08 1.92 10.86
C GLU A 215 16.17 2.00 9.79
N ALA A 216 17.27 1.26 9.98
CA ALA A 216 18.35 1.21 9.00
C ALA A 216 17.86 0.60 7.68
N LEU A 217 17.13 -0.51 7.75
CA LEU A 217 16.52 -1.16 6.59
C LEU A 217 15.49 -0.26 5.89
N LEU A 218 14.64 0.42 6.67
CA LEU A 218 13.63 1.33 6.12
C LEU A 218 14.26 2.50 5.36
N ARG A 219 15.37 3.06 5.91
CA ARG A 219 16.14 4.10 5.21
C ARG A 219 16.85 3.61 3.95
N ALA A 220 17.21 2.33 3.92
CA ALA A 220 17.84 1.70 2.75
C ALA A 220 16.83 1.35 1.64
N LEU A 221 15.52 1.29 1.98
CA LEU A 221 14.50 1.09 0.95
C LEU A 221 14.54 2.23 -0.07
N PRO A 222 14.39 1.93 -1.37
CA PRO A 222 14.16 2.98 -2.35
C PRO A 222 13.00 3.85 -1.92
N SER A 223 13.23 5.13 -1.71
CA SER A 223 12.17 6.04 -1.26
C SER A 223 11.31 6.47 -2.45
N ASN A 224 10.45 5.56 -2.94
CA ASN A 224 9.47 5.94 -3.95
C ASN A 224 8.52 7.02 -3.43
N GLN A 225 8.15 6.97 -2.13
CA GLN A 225 7.34 8.03 -1.51
C GLN A 225 8.13 9.34 -1.35
N GLY A 226 9.39 9.27 -0.91
CA GLY A 226 10.26 10.46 -0.87
C GLY A 226 10.43 11.03 -2.26
N PHE A 227 10.76 10.20 -3.24
CA PHE A 227 10.91 10.63 -4.62
C PHE A 227 9.61 11.17 -5.23
N GLN A 228 8.46 10.52 -4.99
CA GLN A 228 7.17 11.02 -5.49
C GLN A 228 6.77 12.33 -4.82
N THR A 229 7.01 12.48 -3.52
CA THR A 229 6.76 13.72 -2.79
C THR A 229 7.67 14.84 -3.29
N GLU A 230 8.97 14.57 -3.43
CA GLU A 230 9.95 15.51 -4.00
C GLU A 230 9.61 15.85 -5.44
N LEU A 231 9.22 14.88 -6.25
CA LEU A 231 8.81 15.06 -7.63
C LEU A 231 7.56 15.93 -7.75
N LYS A 232 6.52 15.66 -6.93
CA LYS A 232 5.31 16.51 -6.88
C LYS A 232 5.66 17.94 -6.46
N ALA A 233 6.50 18.10 -5.43
CA ALA A 233 6.97 19.42 -4.99
C ALA A 233 7.80 20.13 -6.07
N ALA A 234 8.69 19.42 -6.75
CA ALA A 234 9.50 19.94 -7.84
C ALA A 234 8.64 20.36 -9.04
N LEU A 235 7.63 19.55 -9.40
CA LEU A 235 6.67 19.85 -10.46
C LEU A 235 5.83 21.09 -10.11
N ALA A 236 5.27 21.17 -8.90
CA ALA A 236 4.50 22.32 -8.44
C ALA A 236 5.31 23.62 -8.48
N ARG A 237 6.55 23.60 -7.96
CA ARG A 237 7.45 24.75 -8.02
C ARG A 237 7.81 25.14 -9.45
N SER A 238 8.12 24.17 -10.32
CA SER A 238 8.45 24.41 -11.72
C SER A 238 7.27 24.97 -12.51
N LEU A 239 6.03 24.66 -12.13
CA LEU A 239 4.83 25.25 -12.70
C LEU A 239 4.71 26.75 -12.35
N HIS A 240 5.00 27.14 -11.09
CA HIS A 240 4.99 28.54 -10.67
C HIS A 240 6.07 29.39 -11.33
N GLU A 241 7.17 28.79 -11.77
CA GLU A 241 8.32 29.47 -12.41
C GLU A 241 8.23 29.53 -13.94
N GLY A 242 7.20 28.94 -14.52
CA GLY A 242 7.01 28.90 -15.96
C GLY A 242 6.63 27.50 -16.49
N THR A 243 7.05 27.16 -17.70
CA THR A 243 6.74 25.85 -18.29
C THR A 243 7.71 24.78 -17.78
N PRO A 244 7.25 23.80 -16.99
CA PRO A 244 8.11 22.76 -16.47
C PRO A 244 8.48 21.78 -17.58
N THR A 245 9.79 21.63 -17.80
CA THR A 245 10.35 20.61 -18.69
C THR A 245 10.93 19.46 -17.87
N LEU A 246 11.14 18.32 -18.52
CA LEU A 246 11.79 17.17 -17.88
C LEU A 246 13.18 17.55 -17.32
N GLU A 247 13.93 18.33 -18.09
CA GLU A 247 15.26 18.82 -17.74
C GLU A 247 15.23 19.71 -16.49
N HIS A 248 14.30 20.64 -16.44
CA HIS A 248 14.13 21.56 -15.32
C HIS A 248 13.78 20.84 -14.02
N VAL A 249 12.83 19.90 -14.09
CA VAL A 249 12.43 19.08 -12.94
C VAL A 249 13.57 18.14 -12.51
N ALA A 250 14.31 17.54 -13.46
CA ALA A 250 15.47 16.71 -13.14
C ALA A 250 16.57 17.50 -12.43
N GLN A 251 16.86 18.73 -12.87
CA GLN A 251 17.81 19.62 -12.23
C GLN A 251 17.42 19.92 -10.77
N ARG A 252 16.14 20.20 -10.51
CA ARG A 252 15.61 20.43 -9.16
C ARG A 252 15.75 19.24 -8.24
N LEU A 253 15.67 18.04 -8.80
CA LEU A 253 15.83 16.78 -8.07
C LEU A 253 17.30 16.32 -8.00
N ALA A 254 18.26 17.19 -8.40
CA ALA A 254 19.69 16.91 -8.44
C ALA A 254 20.04 15.61 -9.20
N MET A 255 19.33 15.34 -10.32
CA MET A 255 19.56 14.16 -11.16
C MET A 255 19.59 14.50 -12.64
N SER A 256 20.13 13.58 -13.47
CA SER A 256 20.09 13.75 -14.92
C SER A 256 18.67 13.50 -15.47
N PRO A 257 18.29 14.12 -16.62
CA PRO A 257 17.00 13.84 -17.28
C PRO A 257 16.80 12.34 -17.57
N ARG A 258 17.85 11.63 -17.97
CA ARG A 258 17.85 10.18 -18.19
C ARG A 258 17.53 9.42 -16.91
N THR A 259 18.10 9.84 -15.77
CA THR A 259 17.85 9.22 -14.46
C THR A 259 16.39 9.47 -14.03
N LEU A 260 15.88 10.69 -14.21
CA LEU A 260 14.47 11.00 -13.93
C LEU A 260 13.54 10.16 -14.81
N GLN A 261 13.82 10.08 -16.10
CA GLN A 261 13.00 9.32 -17.05
C GLN A 261 12.97 7.82 -16.71
N ARG A 262 14.14 7.24 -16.32
CA ARG A 262 14.21 5.85 -15.84
C ARG A 262 13.40 5.64 -14.56
N ARG A 263 13.56 6.52 -13.55
CA ARG A 263 12.79 6.43 -12.30
C ARG A 263 11.28 6.59 -12.52
N LEU A 264 10.86 7.42 -13.47
CA LEU A 264 9.46 7.51 -13.85
C LEU A 264 8.98 6.21 -14.51
N ALA A 265 9.78 5.63 -15.40
CA ALA A 265 9.46 4.34 -16.03
C ALA A 265 9.41 3.18 -15.00
N ASP A 266 10.31 3.15 -14.02
CA ASP A 266 10.29 2.19 -12.91
C ASP A 266 9.02 2.28 -12.05
N LEU A 267 8.30 3.42 -12.12
CA LEU A 267 7.01 3.65 -11.48
C LEU A 267 5.82 3.53 -12.44
N ASP A 268 6.03 3.06 -13.67
CA ASP A 268 5.04 3.07 -14.76
C ASP A 268 4.44 4.47 -15.01
N LEU A 269 5.21 5.51 -14.74
CA LEU A 269 4.84 6.89 -14.98
C LEU A 269 5.55 7.44 -16.21
N SER A 270 4.88 8.35 -16.89
CA SER A 270 5.50 9.21 -17.89
C SER A 270 5.33 10.68 -17.51
N PHE A 271 6.31 11.51 -17.91
CA PHE A 271 6.40 12.88 -17.45
C PHE A 271 5.17 13.73 -17.81
N GLN A 272 4.68 13.63 -19.03
CA GLN A 272 3.57 14.47 -19.50
C GLN A 272 2.23 14.17 -18.80
N PRO A 273 1.79 12.90 -18.65
CA PRO A 273 0.59 12.57 -17.87
C PRO A 273 0.71 12.97 -16.40
N LEU A 274 1.89 12.84 -15.80
CA LEU A 274 2.13 13.26 -14.42
C LEU A 274 2.01 14.79 -14.27
N LEU A 275 2.58 15.54 -15.20
CA LEU A 275 2.47 17.00 -15.24
C LEU A 275 1.02 17.43 -15.41
N ASP A 276 0.28 16.80 -16.30
CA ASP A 276 -1.14 17.08 -16.54
C ASP A 276 -1.99 16.78 -15.29
N ARG A 277 -1.69 15.67 -14.57
CA ARG A 277 -2.35 15.34 -13.31
C ARG A 277 -2.04 16.38 -12.22
N THR A 278 -0.79 16.79 -12.07
CA THR A 278 -0.39 17.83 -11.09
C THR A 278 -1.09 19.15 -11.40
N ARG A 279 -1.17 19.53 -12.67
CA ARG A 279 -1.93 20.72 -13.12
C ARG A 279 -3.42 20.62 -12.76
N ALA A 280 -4.03 19.47 -12.97
CA ALA A 280 -5.44 19.25 -12.66
C ALA A 280 -5.72 19.34 -11.15
N GLU A 281 -4.85 18.79 -10.31
CA GLU A 281 -4.93 18.84 -8.85
C GLU A 281 -4.82 20.29 -8.35
N LEU A 282 -3.79 21.04 -8.78
CA LEU A 282 -3.59 22.45 -8.42
C LEU A 282 -4.74 23.33 -8.93
N ALA A 283 -5.20 23.12 -10.16
CA ALA A 283 -6.33 23.84 -10.71
C ALA A 283 -7.60 23.69 -9.88
N ARG A 284 -7.90 22.47 -9.39
CA ARG A 284 -9.03 22.22 -8.52
C ARG A 284 -8.91 22.99 -7.19
N GLY A 285 -7.73 22.99 -6.58
CA GLY A 285 -7.47 23.76 -5.35
C GLY A 285 -7.77 25.24 -5.58
N TYR A 286 -7.15 25.88 -6.58
CA TYR A 286 -7.35 27.31 -6.88
C TYR A 286 -8.80 27.66 -7.26
N LEU A 287 -9.50 26.75 -7.94
CA LEU A 287 -10.91 26.98 -8.32
C LEU A 287 -11.84 26.96 -7.10
N LEU A 288 -11.57 26.10 -6.12
CA LEU A 288 -12.36 25.98 -4.88
C LEU A 288 -12.07 27.13 -3.89
N GLU A 289 -10.83 27.61 -3.82
CA GLU A 289 -10.46 28.77 -3.01
C GLU A 289 -11.12 30.08 -3.50
N GLY A 290 -11.46 30.15 -4.77
CA GLY A 290 -12.29 31.23 -5.36
C GLY A 290 -11.60 32.59 -5.53
N ASN A 291 -10.39 32.78 -5.01
CA ASN A 291 -9.69 34.08 -4.93
C ASN A 291 -8.98 34.51 -6.22
N LEU A 292 -8.80 33.59 -7.18
CA LEU A 292 -8.05 33.84 -8.41
C LEU A 292 -8.97 33.88 -9.63
N SER A 293 -8.66 34.75 -10.61
CA SER A 293 -9.35 34.70 -11.91
C SER A 293 -8.93 33.45 -12.71
N LEU A 294 -9.74 33.05 -13.68
CA LEU A 294 -9.38 31.92 -14.56
C LEU A 294 -8.11 32.19 -15.38
N SER A 295 -7.84 33.45 -15.68
CA SER A 295 -6.62 33.88 -16.37
C SER A 295 -5.40 33.73 -15.45
N ASP A 296 -5.52 34.13 -14.17
CA ASP A 296 -4.42 33.97 -13.20
C ASP A 296 -4.12 32.49 -12.96
N ILE A 297 -5.15 31.66 -12.82
CA ILE A 297 -4.97 30.21 -12.67
C ILE A 297 -4.28 29.63 -13.93
N ALA A 298 -4.65 30.07 -15.13
CA ALA A 298 -3.99 29.63 -16.36
C ALA A 298 -2.49 29.94 -16.33
N LEU A 299 -2.12 31.17 -15.95
CA LEU A 299 -0.72 31.60 -15.84
C LEU A 299 0.06 30.82 -14.78
N LEU A 300 -0.52 30.62 -13.61
CA LEU A 300 0.10 29.83 -12.51
C LEU A 300 0.33 28.37 -12.89
N LEU A 301 -0.44 27.83 -13.84
CA LEU A 301 -0.29 26.46 -14.35
C LEU A 301 0.56 26.38 -15.62
N GLY A 302 1.22 27.50 -16.01
CA GLY A 302 2.14 27.57 -17.14
C GLY A 302 1.45 27.64 -18.52
N TYR A 303 0.23 28.13 -18.59
CA TYR A 303 -0.47 28.42 -19.86
C TYR A 303 -0.36 29.89 -20.22
N SER A 304 -0.01 30.19 -21.46
CA SER A 304 0.02 31.55 -21.97
C SER A 304 -1.36 32.18 -22.14
N GLU A 305 -2.39 31.32 -22.28
CA GLU A 305 -3.77 31.76 -22.51
C GLU A 305 -4.79 30.93 -21.71
N GLN A 306 -5.81 31.63 -21.19
CA GLN A 306 -6.95 30.99 -20.50
C GLN A 306 -7.69 29.97 -21.38
N SER A 307 -7.78 30.22 -22.67
CA SER A 307 -8.47 29.33 -23.64
C SER A 307 -7.79 27.95 -23.70
N ALA A 308 -6.45 27.90 -23.67
CA ALA A 308 -5.67 26.65 -23.67
C ALA A 308 -5.85 25.90 -22.36
N PHE A 309 -5.83 26.59 -21.22
CA PHE A 309 -6.14 26.01 -19.91
C PHE A 309 -7.55 25.42 -19.87
N ASN A 310 -8.58 26.13 -20.33
CA ASN A 310 -9.96 25.65 -20.32
C ASN A 310 -10.12 24.34 -21.11
N ARG A 311 -9.48 24.23 -22.27
CA ARG A 311 -9.49 22.99 -23.08
C ARG A 311 -8.76 21.85 -22.35
N ALA A 312 -7.60 22.12 -21.77
CA ALA A 312 -6.83 21.14 -21.04
C ALA A 312 -7.58 20.65 -19.79
N PHE A 313 -8.13 21.54 -19.00
CA PHE A 313 -8.89 21.20 -17.79
C PHE A 313 -10.14 20.34 -18.12
N LYS A 314 -10.88 20.68 -19.19
CA LYS A 314 -12.01 19.85 -19.64
C LYS A 314 -11.55 18.46 -20.08
N ARG A 315 -10.39 18.35 -20.74
CA ARG A 315 -9.82 17.05 -21.14
C ARG A 315 -9.46 16.20 -19.91
N TRP A 316 -8.90 16.81 -18.85
CA TRP A 316 -8.47 16.11 -17.65
C TRP A 316 -9.61 15.68 -16.72
N THR A 317 -10.66 16.53 -16.62
CA THR A 317 -11.69 16.40 -15.58
C THR A 317 -13.09 16.10 -16.11
N GLY A 318 -13.28 16.18 -17.43
CA GLY A 318 -14.59 16.06 -18.08
C GLY A 318 -15.48 17.30 -17.97
N GLN A 319 -15.12 18.30 -17.14
CA GLN A 319 -15.92 19.52 -16.88
C GLN A 319 -15.11 20.78 -17.15
N THR A 320 -15.83 21.91 -17.31
CA THR A 320 -15.15 23.20 -17.47
C THR A 320 -14.75 23.80 -16.12
N PRO A 321 -13.66 24.62 -16.04
CA PRO A 321 -13.30 25.32 -14.81
C PRO A 321 -14.45 26.14 -14.24
N ARG A 322 -15.26 26.75 -15.10
CA ARG A 322 -16.40 27.59 -14.71
C ARG A 322 -17.54 26.77 -14.08
N SER A 323 -17.75 25.53 -14.55
CA SER A 323 -18.79 24.66 -13.96
C SER A 323 -18.35 24.16 -12.59
N LEU A 324 -17.08 23.81 -12.40
CA LEU A 324 -16.56 23.38 -11.10
C LEU A 324 -16.65 24.50 -10.05
N ARG A 325 -16.29 25.75 -10.42
CA ARG A 325 -16.39 26.92 -9.52
C ARG A 325 -17.81 27.26 -9.08
N LYS A 326 -18.84 26.91 -9.87
CA LYS A 326 -20.25 27.17 -9.51
C LYS A 326 -20.84 26.11 -8.58
N ASN A 327 -20.25 24.92 -8.54
CA ASN A 327 -20.75 23.76 -7.81
C ASN A 327 -19.98 23.49 -6.51
N GLY A 328 -18.96 24.24 -6.21
CA GLY A 328 -18.21 24.27 -4.95
C GLY A 328 -18.42 25.60 -4.23
#